data_d5ada7dd5314b2dc2962f024280ec888
#
_entry.id   d5ada7dd5314b2dc2962f024280ec888
#
_cell.length_a   1.000
_cell.length_b   1.000
_cell.length_c   1.000
_cell.angle_alpha   90.00
_cell.angle_beta   90.00
_cell.angle_gamma   90.00
#
_symmetry.space_group_name_H-M   'P 1'
#
loop_
_entity.id
_entity.type
_entity.pdbx_description
1 polymer ?
#
loop_
_entity_poly.entity_id
_entity_poly.type
_entity_poly.pdbx_seq_one_letter_code
_entity_poly.pdbx_strand_id
1 'polypeptide(L)'
;MLVKIKMKVLLWVAACVFVYLLPNMGVVATGSFELEVLGIQNLRGELSNGSCCSVSDNRFDNGTCVEECRTFFRLCLKEYQTEVSDTGPCTFGTVSTPVVGGNTFSMHSNPHQNVVLRLPFTFR
;
A
#
# COMPACT_ATOMS: atom_id res chain seq x y z
N MET A 1 11.26 5.14 4.54
CA MET A 1 9.91 4.57 4.73
C MET A 1 10.04 3.18 5.34
N LEU A 2 9.39 2.93 6.48
CA LEU A 2 9.39 1.62 7.11
C LEU A 2 8.03 0.94 6.84
N VAL A 3 8.05 -0.17 6.13
CA VAL A 3 6.86 -0.91 5.70
C VAL A 3 6.91 -2.33 6.24
N LYS A 4 5.82 -2.77 6.89
CA LYS A 4 5.64 -4.15 7.35
C LYS A 4 4.58 -4.83 6.52
N ILE A 5 4.95 -5.90 5.85
CA ILE A 5 4.04 -6.70 5.04
C ILE A 5 3.62 -7.94 5.84
N LYS A 6 2.32 -8.09 6.04
CA LYS A 6 1.73 -9.32 6.60
C LYS A 6 0.85 -9.98 5.57
N MET A 7 1.18 -11.21 5.22
CA MET A 7 0.33 -12.04 4.38
C MET A 7 -0.34 -13.11 5.26
N LYS A 8 -1.66 -13.02 5.41
CA LYS A 8 -2.45 -14.05 6.07
C LYS A 8 -3.07 -14.95 5.02
N VAL A 9 -2.56 -16.18 4.96
CA VAL A 9 -3.19 -17.27 4.18
C VAL A 9 -3.98 -18.11 5.16
N LEU A 10 -5.30 -18.01 5.12
CA LEU A 10 -6.17 -18.92 5.88
C LEU A 10 -6.33 -20.21 5.05
N LEU A 11 -5.50 -21.20 5.35
CA LEU A 11 -5.69 -22.55 4.83
C LEU A 11 -6.78 -23.25 5.66
N TRP A 12 -7.96 -23.43 5.08
CA TRP A 12 -8.96 -24.32 5.61
C TRP A 12 -8.63 -25.76 5.21
N VAL A 13 -7.97 -26.49 6.11
CA VAL A 13 -7.55 -27.89 5.90
C VAL A 13 -8.74 -28.87 5.97
N ALA A 14 -9.90 -28.44 6.43
CA ALA A 14 -11.08 -29.31 6.60
C ALA A 14 -11.82 -29.69 5.31
N ALA A 15 -11.51 -29.07 4.15
CA ALA A 15 -12.20 -29.34 2.88
C ALA A 15 -11.56 -30.47 2.05
N CYS A 16 -10.39 -30.98 2.42
CA CYS A 16 -9.67 -31.96 1.59
C CYS A 16 -10.31 -33.36 1.54
N VAL A 17 -11.19 -33.70 2.48
CA VAL A 17 -11.82 -35.05 2.50
C VAL A 17 -13.02 -35.15 1.56
N PHE A 18 -13.66 -34.02 1.19
CA PHE A 18 -14.82 -34.01 0.29
C PHE A 18 -14.48 -33.88 -1.19
N VAL A 19 -13.25 -33.50 -1.53
CA VAL A 19 -12.83 -33.23 -2.94
C VAL A 19 -12.68 -34.51 -3.78
N TYR A 20 -12.55 -35.67 -3.16
CA TYR A 20 -12.42 -36.95 -3.90
C TYR A 20 -13.72 -37.44 -4.55
N LEU A 21 -14.86 -36.84 -4.26
CA LEU A 21 -16.17 -37.31 -4.78
C LEU A 21 -16.84 -36.41 -5.82
N LEU A 22 -16.25 -35.27 -6.18
CA LEU A 22 -16.84 -34.35 -7.17
C LEU A 22 -15.81 -33.96 -8.25
N PRO A 23 -15.87 -34.53 -9.44
CA PRO A 23 -14.81 -34.41 -10.46
C PRO A 23 -14.71 -33.05 -11.17
N ASN A 24 -15.48 -32.01 -10.79
CA ASN A 24 -15.48 -30.74 -11.52
C ASN A 24 -15.59 -29.48 -10.63
N MET A 25 -15.26 -29.55 -9.34
CA MET A 25 -15.20 -28.34 -8.53
C MET A 25 -13.84 -27.67 -8.67
N GLY A 26 -13.78 -26.58 -9.44
CA GLY A 26 -12.62 -25.67 -9.45
C GLY A 26 -12.37 -25.12 -8.05
N VAL A 27 -11.16 -25.28 -7.53
CA VAL A 27 -10.75 -24.71 -6.25
C VAL A 27 -10.52 -23.21 -6.46
N VAL A 28 -11.37 -22.38 -5.88
CA VAL A 28 -11.15 -20.92 -5.83
C VAL A 28 -10.42 -20.62 -4.53
N ALA A 29 -9.18 -20.18 -4.62
CA ALA A 29 -8.42 -19.70 -3.49
C ALA A 29 -8.62 -18.20 -3.32
N THR A 30 -9.06 -17.78 -2.13
CA THR A 30 -9.18 -16.36 -1.77
C THR A 30 -8.11 -16.00 -0.77
N GLY A 31 -7.50 -14.83 -0.94
CA GLY A 31 -6.51 -14.28 -0.04
C GLY A 31 -6.70 -12.78 0.16
N SER A 32 -5.98 -12.21 1.11
CA SER A 32 -5.89 -10.76 1.28
C SER A 32 -4.45 -10.35 1.44
N PHE A 33 -4.10 -9.27 0.76
CA PHE A 33 -2.82 -8.59 0.92
C PHE A 33 -3.01 -7.41 1.88
N GLU A 34 -2.18 -7.35 2.93
CA GLU A 34 -2.19 -6.26 3.90
C GLU A 34 -0.85 -5.55 3.87
N LEU A 35 -0.89 -4.22 3.69
CA LEU A 35 0.26 -3.33 3.77
C LEU A 35 0.05 -2.38 4.94
N GLU A 36 0.91 -2.44 5.94
CA GLU A 36 0.93 -1.52 7.06
C GLU A 36 2.01 -0.46 6.85
N VAL A 37 1.60 0.82 6.83
CA VAL A 37 2.53 1.94 6.76
C VAL A 37 2.92 2.34 8.17
N LEU A 38 4.22 2.28 8.48
CA LEU A 38 4.75 2.61 9.81
C LEU A 38 5.16 4.08 9.95
N GLY A 39 5.42 4.75 8.85
CA GLY A 39 5.78 6.15 8.85
C GLY A 39 6.32 6.60 7.49
N ILE A 40 6.46 7.89 7.35
CA ILE A 40 7.07 8.55 6.21
C ILE A 40 7.96 9.68 6.69
N GLN A 41 9.00 9.95 5.93
CA GLN A 41 9.90 11.07 6.18
C GLN A 41 10.21 11.77 4.85
N ASN A 42 9.81 13.03 4.76
CA ASN A 42 10.13 13.94 3.67
C ASN A 42 10.54 15.29 4.26
N LEU A 43 11.80 15.41 4.66
CA LEU A 43 12.32 16.55 5.42
C LEU A 43 12.24 17.87 4.65
N ARG A 44 12.22 17.84 3.34
CA ARG A 44 12.24 19.04 2.49
C ARG A 44 10.88 19.42 1.92
N GLY A 45 9.89 18.54 2.02
CA GLY A 45 8.57 18.75 1.42
C GLY A 45 8.61 18.74 -0.11
N GLU A 46 9.51 17.95 -0.69
CA GLU A 46 9.75 17.87 -2.12
C GLU A 46 9.17 16.60 -2.74
N LEU A 47 8.77 16.72 -3.99
CA LEU A 47 8.47 15.58 -4.87
C LEU A 47 9.77 14.94 -5.39
N SER A 48 9.66 13.79 -6.05
CA SER A 48 10.81 13.07 -6.62
C SER A 48 11.58 13.86 -7.68
N ASN A 49 10.95 14.83 -8.33
CA ASN A 49 11.56 15.73 -9.31
C ASN A 49 12.22 16.96 -8.67
N GLY A 50 12.20 17.09 -7.34
CA GLY A 50 12.79 18.19 -6.60
C GLY A 50 11.90 19.44 -6.45
N SER A 51 10.70 19.48 -7.04
CA SER A 51 9.75 20.58 -6.83
C SER A 51 9.03 20.42 -5.49
N CYS A 52 8.53 21.52 -4.94
CA CYS A 52 7.68 21.46 -3.74
C CYS A 52 6.36 20.72 -4.02
N CYS A 53 5.78 20.12 -2.99
CA CYS A 53 4.48 19.45 -3.09
C CYS A 53 3.33 20.41 -3.36
N SER A 54 3.50 21.69 -3.02
CA SER A 54 2.51 22.76 -3.24
C SER A 54 2.62 23.33 -4.66
N VAL A 55 1.56 24.02 -5.09
CA VAL A 55 1.53 24.70 -6.40
C VAL A 55 2.55 25.85 -6.45
N SER A 56 2.84 26.47 -5.31
CA SER A 56 3.85 27.52 -5.16
C SER A 56 5.17 26.88 -4.72
N ASP A 57 6.23 27.01 -5.54
CA ASP A 57 7.57 26.51 -5.19
C ASP A 57 8.29 27.49 -4.22
N ASN A 58 7.57 27.94 -3.19
CA ASN A 58 8.10 28.83 -2.17
C ASN A 58 8.96 28.02 -1.19
N ARG A 59 10.17 28.54 -0.92
CA ARG A 59 11.16 27.90 -0.05
C ARG A 59 11.64 28.84 1.03
N PHE A 60 11.98 28.27 2.17
CA PHE A 60 12.77 28.94 3.19
C PHE A 60 14.24 29.09 2.74
N ASP A 61 15.00 29.92 3.43
CA ASP A 61 16.42 30.15 3.13
C ASP A 61 17.27 28.88 3.18
N ASN A 62 16.86 27.88 3.96
CA ASN A 62 17.49 26.57 4.04
C ASN A 62 17.10 25.60 2.89
N GLY A 63 16.30 26.09 1.92
CA GLY A 63 15.83 25.31 0.78
C GLY A 63 14.66 24.36 1.04
N THR A 64 14.10 24.35 2.25
CA THR A 64 12.91 23.57 2.58
C THR A 64 11.66 24.24 2.04
N CYS A 65 10.70 23.48 1.53
CA CYS A 65 9.43 24.01 1.07
C CYS A 65 8.62 24.60 2.24
N VAL A 66 7.97 25.75 2.00
CA VAL A 66 7.20 26.46 3.03
C VAL A 66 5.94 25.69 3.38
N GLU A 67 5.26 25.13 2.38
CA GLU A 67 4.01 24.39 2.56
C GLU A 67 4.28 22.91 2.72
N GLU A 68 3.56 22.28 3.65
CA GLU A 68 3.61 20.84 3.84
C GLU A 68 2.91 20.08 2.71
N CYS A 69 3.46 18.90 2.40
CA CYS A 69 2.82 17.95 1.51
C CYS A 69 1.50 17.43 2.12
N ARG A 70 0.56 17.07 1.26
CA ARG A 70 -0.64 16.33 1.63
C ARG A 70 -0.44 14.87 1.23
N THR A 71 0.03 14.08 2.18
CA THR A 71 0.47 12.71 1.92
C THR A 71 -0.69 11.73 2.03
N PHE A 72 -0.84 10.91 1.01
CA PHE A 72 -1.74 9.76 0.97
C PHE A 72 -1.00 8.55 0.37
N PHE A 73 -1.55 7.37 0.57
CA PHE A 73 -0.97 6.13 0.03
C PHE A 73 -1.93 5.48 -0.95
N ARG A 74 -1.36 4.93 -2.01
CA ARG A 74 -2.05 4.11 -2.99
C ARG A 74 -1.32 2.79 -3.14
N LEU A 75 -2.02 1.70 -2.85
CA LEU A 75 -1.55 0.34 -3.09
C LEU A 75 -2.11 -0.16 -4.42
N CYS A 76 -1.23 -0.59 -5.30
CA CYS A 76 -1.55 -1.23 -6.56
C CYS A 76 -0.94 -2.64 -6.56
N LEU A 77 -1.77 -3.66 -6.66
CA LEU A 77 -1.33 -5.04 -6.71
C LEU A 77 -1.32 -5.53 -8.15
N LYS A 78 -0.14 -5.92 -8.62
CA LYS A 78 0.11 -6.40 -9.99
C LYS A 78 0.58 -7.84 -9.99
N GLU A 79 0.52 -8.48 -11.15
CA GLU A 79 1.22 -9.73 -11.39
C GLU A 79 2.73 -9.55 -11.20
N TYR A 80 3.41 -10.66 -10.94
CA TYR A 80 4.87 -10.66 -10.81
C TYR A 80 5.53 -10.08 -12.07
N GLN A 81 6.46 -9.18 -11.86
CA GLN A 81 7.25 -8.54 -12.91
C GLN A 81 8.73 -8.69 -12.57
N THR A 82 9.55 -8.98 -13.57
CA THR A 82 11.02 -9.00 -13.42
C THR A 82 11.58 -7.61 -13.19
N GLU A 83 10.95 -6.59 -13.80
CA GLU A 83 11.24 -5.18 -13.56
C GLU A 83 9.98 -4.51 -12.99
N VAL A 84 10.11 -3.90 -11.81
CA VAL A 84 8.99 -3.23 -11.15
C VAL A 84 8.69 -1.93 -11.89
N SER A 85 7.46 -1.81 -12.40
CA SER A 85 6.96 -0.60 -13.06
C SER A 85 5.81 0.01 -12.27
N ASP A 86 5.81 1.33 -12.14
CA ASP A 86 4.72 2.12 -11.58
C ASP A 86 3.59 2.38 -12.58
N THR A 87 3.83 2.07 -13.86
CA THR A 87 2.87 2.23 -14.96
C THR A 87 2.08 0.95 -15.23
N GLY A 88 0.94 1.09 -15.91
CA GLY A 88 0.07 -0.02 -16.29
C GLY A 88 -0.99 -0.39 -15.25
N PRO A 89 -1.86 -1.37 -15.56
CA PRO A 89 -3.01 -1.71 -14.74
C PRO A 89 -2.63 -2.43 -13.43
N CYS A 90 -3.43 -2.22 -12.39
CA CYS A 90 -3.36 -2.96 -11.14
C CYS A 90 -4.15 -4.26 -11.28
N THR A 91 -3.52 -5.33 -11.74
CA THR A 91 -4.15 -6.60 -12.16
C THR A 91 -5.02 -7.24 -11.07
N PHE A 92 -4.56 -7.18 -9.81
CA PHE A 92 -5.28 -7.72 -8.64
C PHE A 92 -6.00 -6.64 -7.82
N GLY A 93 -6.03 -5.40 -8.32
CA GLY A 93 -6.78 -4.30 -7.73
C GLY A 93 -5.92 -3.19 -7.16
N THR A 94 -6.62 -2.16 -6.68
CA THR A 94 -6.02 -0.98 -6.07
C THR A 94 -6.84 -0.50 -4.88
N VAL A 95 -6.16 0.06 -3.88
CA VAL A 95 -6.79 0.74 -2.74
C VAL A 95 -5.99 1.99 -2.40
N SER A 96 -6.68 3.04 -1.98
CA SER A 96 -6.07 4.31 -1.60
C SER A 96 -6.57 4.77 -0.23
N THR A 97 -5.74 5.51 0.48
CA THR A 97 -6.14 6.20 1.70
C THR A 97 -6.62 7.61 1.38
N PRO A 98 -7.37 8.26 2.29
CA PRO A 98 -7.44 9.72 2.32
C PRO A 98 -6.05 10.32 2.64
N VAL A 99 -5.95 11.64 2.68
CA VAL A 99 -4.75 12.31 3.19
C VAL A 99 -4.56 11.95 4.66
N VAL A 100 -3.42 11.37 4.99
CA VAL A 100 -3.13 10.82 6.34
C VAL A 100 -2.11 11.64 7.12
N GLY A 101 -1.41 12.56 6.47
CA GLY A 101 -0.42 13.42 7.14
C GLY A 101 0.25 14.40 6.21
N GLY A 102 1.24 15.10 6.75
CA GLY A 102 2.09 16.06 6.07
C GLY A 102 3.42 15.45 5.58
N ASN A 103 4.51 16.20 5.77
CA ASN A 103 5.83 15.82 5.28
C ASN A 103 6.43 14.62 6.02
N THR A 104 6.26 14.59 7.33
CA THR A 104 6.89 13.56 8.18
C THR A 104 5.95 13.18 9.31
N PHE A 105 5.68 11.88 9.43
CA PHE A 105 4.90 11.33 10.51
C PHE A 105 5.27 9.86 10.77
N SER A 106 5.02 9.42 12.02
CA SER A 106 5.22 8.05 12.45
C SER A 106 3.93 7.52 13.08
N MET A 107 3.54 6.30 12.72
CA MET A 107 2.36 5.64 13.26
C MET A 107 2.61 4.99 14.63
N HIS A 108 3.87 4.92 15.08
CA HIS A 108 4.22 4.32 16.37
C HIS A 108 3.68 5.07 17.59
N SER A 109 3.40 6.36 17.45
CA SER A 109 2.91 7.21 18.54
C SER A 109 1.41 7.12 18.78
N ASN A 110 0.65 6.48 17.89
CA ASN A 110 -0.80 6.43 17.99
C ASN A 110 -1.35 5.10 17.42
N PRO A 111 -1.51 4.06 18.25
CA PRO A 111 -1.96 2.73 17.78
C PRO A 111 -3.35 2.72 17.14
N HIS A 112 -4.13 3.81 17.31
CA HIS A 112 -5.44 3.96 16.68
C HIS A 112 -5.40 4.58 15.27
N GLN A 113 -4.24 4.99 14.79
CA GLN A 113 -4.05 5.62 13.47
C GLN A 113 -3.20 4.80 12.50
N ASN A 114 -3.06 3.49 12.75
CA ASN A 114 -2.34 2.64 11.81
C ASN A 114 -3.01 2.67 10.45
N VAL A 115 -2.25 3.08 9.43
CA VAL A 115 -2.69 3.02 8.04
C VAL A 115 -2.44 1.62 7.53
N VAL A 116 -3.51 0.83 7.49
CA VAL A 116 -3.51 -0.53 6.94
C VAL A 116 -4.30 -0.54 5.64
N LEU A 117 -3.61 -0.81 4.55
CA LEU A 117 -4.22 -1.00 3.23
C LEU A 117 -4.47 -2.49 3.03
N ARG A 118 -5.72 -2.88 2.83
CA ARG A 118 -6.14 -4.26 2.61
C ARG A 118 -6.72 -4.43 1.23
N LEU A 119 -6.24 -5.42 0.51
CA LEU A 119 -6.72 -5.76 -0.81
C LEU A 119 -7.06 -7.25 -0.87
N PRO A 120 -8.35 -7.61 -0.93
CA PRO A 120 -8.75 -8.99 -1.17
C PRO A 120 -8.48 -9.37 -2.63
N PHE A 121 -8.01 -10.59 -2.86
CA PHE A 121 -7.80 -11.13 -4.19
C PHE A 121 -8.24 -12.58 -4.29
N THR A 122 -8.60 -13.00 -5.49
CA THR A 122 -9.00 -14.37 -5.81
C THR A 122 -8.10 -14.91 -6.90
N PHE A 123 -7.58 -16.12 -6.71
CA PHE A 123 -6.93 -16.88 -7.77
C PHE A 123 -7.97 -17.78 -8.46
N ARG A 124 -7.97 -17.75 -9.76
CA ARG A 124 -8.72 -18.68 -10.61
C ARG A 124 -7.78 -19.63 -11.32
#